data_602a011c120f38b2980b9ceb09ca7034
#
_entry.id   602a011c120f38b2980b9ceb09ca7034
#
_cell.length_a   1.000
_cell.length_b   1.000
_cell.length_c   1.000
_cell.angle_alpha   90.00
_cell.angle_beta   90.00
_cell.angle_gamma   90.00
#
_symmetry.space_group_name_H-M   'P 1'
#
loop_
_entity.id
_entity.type
_entity.pdbx_description
1 polymer ?
#
loop_
_entity_poly.entity_id
_entity_poly.type
_entity_poly.pdbx_seq_one_letter_code
_entity_poly.pdbx_strand_id
1 'polypeptide(L)'
;MANVKTKKRGCLYWITGLSGAGKTTIGNRLFYELRKTNDNVVLLDGDMLKNIVSDTLGYSEVDRRKRAMKYAALCKILTDQGQIVICCTIAMYDEVREWNRKNNKGYVEVFLKVPLEVLQERDQKGMYSKVKQGEQIELAGVNMDVEFPKSPDIILENDGRLTINECVERILNYNIDYESDYDRDTNYWNKYYGNKHDIEHPYLFAKDVWELLKKNGNLLELGCGNGRDSIYFSDLGLNVTAIDASDKAIEESGMKYKNNNICFVCDDFVRATAIFVGQYEYVYSRFSLHAINEEQEDEVIHNVYNVLKKGGMFFVEARSINDDIFGKGKKIARNTYFYEGHSRRFLVKEELEKKLKSEGFIIEYSEEQVDFAPFGDSNPPIIRLVCRK
;
A
#
# COMPACT_ATOMS: atom_id res chain seq x y z
N MET A 1 -27.30 6.66 8.42
CA MET A 1 -26.58 6.73 7.13
C MET A 1 -25.15 7.08 7.45
N ALA A 2 -24.25 6.12 7.53
CA ALA A 2 -22.83 6.39 7.68
C ALA A 2 -22.29 6.75 6.27
N ASN A 3 -21.87 8.01 6.11
CA ASN A 3 -21.09 8.42 4.94
C ASN A 3 -19.82 7.56 4.92
N VAL A 4 -19.73 6.63 3.98
CA VAL A 4 -18.47 5.94 3.66
C VAL A 4 -17.54 7.01 3.09
N LYS A 5 -16.72 7.61 3.96
CA LYS A 5 -15.62 8.47 3.52
C LYS A 5 -14.63 7.56 2.80
N THR A 6 -14.46 7.75 1.51
CA THR A 6 -13.35 7.17 0.76
C THR A 6 -12.06 7.43 1.53
N LYS A 7 -11.34 6.37 1.90
CA LYS A 7 -10.12 6.49 2.70
C LYS A 7 -9.09 7.22 1.88
N LYS A 8 -8.77 8.47 2.27
CA LYS A 8 -7.76 9.28 1.60
C LYS A 8 -6.43 8.54 1.65
N ARG A 9 -5.74 8.45 0.52
CA ARG A 9 -4.44 7.77 0.43
C ARG A 9 -3.38 8.55 1.17
N GLY A 10 -2.53 7.85 1.91
CA GLY A 10 -1.39 8.45 2.57
C GLY A 10 -0.27 8.74 1.58
N CYS A 11 0.45 9.84 1.82
CA CYS A 11 1.62 10.25 1.05
C CYS A 11 2.71 10.74 2.01
N LEU A 12 3.97 10.48 1.67
CA LEU A 12 5.12 10.97 2.42
C LEU A 12 5.92 11.95 1.58
N TYR A 13 5.91 13.23 1.98
CA TYR A 13 6.87 14.24 1.53
C TYR A 13 8.07 14.23 2.48
N TRP A 14 9.19 13.66 2.05
CA TRP A 14 10.44 13.63 2.80
C TRP A 14 11.31 14.80 2.41
N ILE A 15 11.24 15.89 3.17
CA ILE A 15 11.98 17.13 2.90
C ILE A 15 13.32 17.07 3.61
N THR A 16 14.41 16.92 2.86
CA THR A 16 15.76 16.81 3.37
C THR A 16 16.69 17.93 2.86
N GLY A 17 17.79 18.15 3.57
CA GLY A 17 18.79 19.17 3.27
C GLY A 17 19.60 19.52 4.52
N LEU A 18 20.69 20.23 4.37
CA LEU A 18 21.59 20.65 5.47
C LEU A 18 20.89 21.56 6.48
N SER A 19 21.53 21.80 7.62
CA SER A 19 21.04 22.77 8.61
C SER A 19 20.93 24.17 7.97
N GLY A 20 19.85 24.90 8.26
CA GLY A 20 19.62 26.21 7.63
C GLY A 20 19.10 26.19 6.19
N ALA A 21 18.90 25.02 5.56
CA ALA A 21 18.42 24.93 4.18
C ALA A 21 16.95 25.36 3.97
N GLY A 22 16.18 25.62 5.04
CA GLY A 22 14.79 26.10 4.94
C GLY A 22 13.73 25.00 5.02
N LYS A 23 14.09 23.78 5.42
CA LYS A 23 13.16 22.61 5.49
C LYS A 23 11.89 22.91 6.26
N THR A 24 12.01 23.37 7.49
CA THR A 24 10.88 23.72 8.37
C THR A 24 9.99 24.80 7.76
N THR A 25 10.59 25.82 7.16
CA THR A 25 9.85 26.93 6.51
C THR A 25 9.02 26.45 5.33
N ILE A 26 9.64 25.68 4.44
CA ILE A 26 8.95 25.10 3.27
C ILE A 26 7.92 24.06 3.71
N GLY A 27 8.27 23.21 4.69
CA GLY A 27 7.35 22.22 5.24
C GLY A 27 6.10 22.82 5.87
N ASN A 28 6.26 23.89 6.67
CA ASN A 28 5.13 24.62 7.25
C ASN A 28 4.24 25.25 6.16
N ARG A 29 4.84 25.86 5.13
CA ARG A 29 4.06 26.45 4.04
C ARG A 29 3.34 25.38 3.22
N LEU A 30 3.98 24.27 2.91
CA LEU A 30 3.36 23.11 2.23
C LEU A 30 2.20 22.55 3.06
N PHE A 31 2.40 22.39 4.36
CA PHE A 31 1.36 21.96 5.29
C PHE A 31 0.13 22.87 5.19
N TYR A 32 0.33 24.18 5.21
CA TYR A 32 -0.74 25.16 5.14
C TYR A 32 -1.53 25.07 3.82
N GLU A 33 -0.83 24.91 2.70
CA GLU A 33 -1.46 24.78 1.39
C GLU A 33 -2.25 23.48 1.26
N LEU A 34 -1.67 22.35 1.68
CA LEU A 34 -2.35 21.05 1.64
C LEU A 34 -3.58 21.00 2.56
N ARG A 35 -3.52 21.65 3.72
CA ARG A 35 -4.64 21.74 4.67
C ARG A 35 -5.86 22.49 4.15
N LYS A 36 -5.74 23.30 3.10
CA LYS A 36 -6.88 23.97 2.47
C LYS A 36 -7.87 23.00 1.85
N THR A 37 -7.38 21.87 1.36
CA THR A 37 -8.18 20.88 0.63
C THR A 37 -8.20 19.51 1.28
N ASN A 38 -7.33 19.26 2.26
CA ASN A 38 -7.17 17.97 2.94
C ASN A 38 -7.22 18.15 4.45
N ASP A 39 -8.00 17.32 5.14
CA ASP A 39 -8.12 17.29 6.61
C ASP A 39 -7.12 16.30 7.27
N ASN A 40 -6.48 15.42 6.47
CA ASN A 40 -5.59 14.36 6.88
C ASN A 40 -4.09 14.68 6.66
N VAL A 41 -3.66 15.92 6.89
CA VAL A 41 -2.25 16.33 6.74
C VAL A 41 -1.58 16.40 8.09
N VAL A 42 -0.39 15.80 8.20
CA VAL A 42 0.47 15.78 9.38
C VAL A 42 1.83 16.35 9.04
N LEU A 43 2.32 17.28 9.85
CA LEU A 43 3.68 17.83 9.74
C LEU A 43 4.55 17.27 10.87
N LEU A 44 5.66 16.67 10.50
CA LEU A 44 6.69 16.16 11.40
C LEU A 44 7.99 16.92 11.17
N ASP A 45 8.45 17.63 12.19
CA ASP A 45 9.74 18.32 12.16
C ASP A 45 10.79 17.52 12.94
N GLY A 46 11.98 17.38 12.38
CA GLY A 46 13.07 16.58 12.96
C GLY A 46 13.51 17.09 14.33
N ASP A 47 13.43 18.40 14.60
CA ASP A 47 13.77 18.97 15.91
C ASP A 47 12.69 18.59 16.96
N MET A 48 11.41 18.55 16.58
CA MET A 48 10.32 18.06 17.45
C MET A 48 10.43 16.55 17.69
N LEU A 49 10.63 15.78 16.62
CA LEU A 49 10.74 14.32 16.71
C LEU A 49 11.93 13.87 17.55
N LYS A 50 13.02 14.62 17.52
CA LYS A 50 14.22 14.34 18.33
C LYS A 50 13.88 14.22 19.82
N ASN A 51 13.03 15.09 20.34
CA ASN A 51 12.64 15.10 21.75
C ASN A 51 11.72 13.94 22.13
N ILE A 52 10.98 13.36 21.15
CA ILE A 52 10.04 12.27 21.39
C ILE A 52 10.72 10.90 21.23
N VAL A 53 11.64 10.78 20.28
CA VAL A 53 12.21 9.48 19.84
C VAL A 53 13.54 9.15 20.50
N SER A 54 14.19 10.10 21.21
CA SER A 54 15.62 10.04 21.48
C SER A 54 16.10 9.96 22.93
N ASP A 55 15.26 9.64 23.90
CA ASP A 55 15.71 9.56 25.31
C ASP A 55 16.91 8.61 25.54
N THR A 56 17.20 7.73 24.59
CA THR A 56 18.31 6.76 24.67
C THR A 56 19.35 6.86 23.55
N LEU A 57 19.17 7.75 22.55
CA LEU A 57 20.05 7.87 21.39
C LEU A 57 20.95 9.11 21.50
N GLY A 58 22.26 8.90 21.39
CA GLY A 58 23.28 9.95 21.35
C GLY A 58 23.32 10.73 20.03
N TYR A 59 24.48 11.38 19.77
CA TYR A 59 24.73 12.18 18.56
C TYR A 59 25.65 11.46 17.57
N SER A 60 26.13 10.24 17.88
CA SER A 60 26.96 9.46 16.98
C SER A 60 26.25 9.22 15.64
N GLU A 61 27.01 8.97 14.58
CA GLU A 61 26.45 8.64 13.26
C GLU A 61 25.48 7.44 13.34
N VAL A 62 25.84 6.41 14.08
CA VAL A 62 25.00 5.23 14.29
C VAL A 62 23.67 5.60 14.95
N ASP A 63 23.68 6.45 15.96
CA ASP A 63 22.46 6.89 16.63
C ASP A 63 21.60 7.78 15.74
N ARG A 64 22.23 8.60 14.91
CA ARG A 64 21.53 9.44 13.93
C ARG A 64 20.85 8.58 12.84
N ARG A 65 21.52 7.53 12.34
CA ARG A 65 20.93 6.57 11.39
C ARG A 65 19.73 5.84 12.02
N LYS A 66 19.89 5.31 13.24
CA LYS A 66 18.78 4.67 13.98
C LYS A 66 17.61 5.62 14.18
N ARG A 67 17.87 6.88 14.51
CA ARG A 67 16.83 7.91 14.67
C ARG A 67 16.11 8.18 13.37
N ALA A 68 16.83 8.30 12.25
CA ALA A 68 16.26 8.52 10.93
C ALA A 68 15.36 7.36 10.51
N MET A 69 15.74 6.10 10.78
CA MET A 69 14.89 4.93 10.54
C MET A 69 13.62 4.93 11.41
N LYS A 70 13.71 5.37 12.67
CA LYS A 70 12.50 5.52 13.51
C LYS A 70 11.55 6.59 12.97
N TYR A 71 12.07 7.68 12.40
CA TYR A 71 11.24 8.69 11.73
C TYR A 71 10.56 8.09 10.48
N ALA A 72 11.30 7.34 9.67
CA ALA A 72 10.75 6.65 8.51
C ALA A 72 9.63 5.67 8.90
N ALA A 73 9.85 4.85 9.92
CA ALA A 73 8.85 3.92 10.43
C ALA A 73 7.58 4.63 10.96
N LEU A 74 7.74 5.75 11.68
CA LEU A 74 6.61 6.56 12.13
C LEU A 74 5.83 7.14 10.94
N CYS A 75 6.53 7.67 9.94
CA CYS A 75 5.90 8.16 8.71
C CYS A 75 5.10 7.06 8.02
N LYS A 76 5.66 5.84 7.93
CA LYS A 76 4.98 4.68 7.35
C LYS A 76 3.67 4.34 8.08
N ILE A 77 3.69 4.29 9.42
CA ILE A 77 2.48 4.05 10.22
C ILE A 77 1.39 5.08 9.90
N LEU A 78 1.75 6.36 9.76
CA LEU A 78 0.80 7.42 9.47
C LEU A 78 0.28 7.36 8.04
N THR A 79 1.14 7.09 7.06
CA THR A 79 0.74 6.97 5.65
C THR A 79 -0.16 5.75 5.43
N ASP A 80 0.08 4.63 6.13
CA ASP A 80 -0.79 3.46 6.08
C ASP A 80 -2.20 3.74 6.63
N GLN A 81 -2.31 4.72 7.51
CA GLN A 81 -3.60 5.21 8.02
C GLN A 81 -4.22 6.30 7.13
N GLY A 82 -3.67 6.52 5.93
CA GLY A 82 -4.19 7.48 4.96
C GLY A 82 -3.79 8.92 5.24
N GLN A 83 -2.78 9.20 6.08
CA GLN A 83 -2.31 10.56 6.34
C GLN A 83 -1.36 11.04 5.25
N ILE A 84 -1.47 12.30 4.85
CA ILE A 84 -0.45 13.01 4.07
C ILE A 84 0.59 13.51 5.07
N VAL A 85 1.79 12.92 5.04
CA VAL A 85 2.85 13.23 6.00
C VAL A 85 3.90 14.10 5.34
N ILE A 86 4.23 15.23 5.96
CA ILE A 86 5.36 16.08 5.59
C ILE A 86 6.41 15.88 6.67
N CYS A 87 7.54 15.27 6.34
CA CYS A 87 8.63 15.03 7.29
C CYS A 87 9.84 15.89 6.92
N CYS A 88 10.14 16.89 7.75
CA CYS A 88 11.28 17.80 7.60
C CYS A 88 12.46 17.32 8.43
N THR A 89 13.51 16.77 7.80
CA THR A 89 14.65 16.20 8.53
C THR A 89 15.96 16.35 7.77
N ILE A 90 17.09 16.35 8.48
CA ILE A 90 18.41 16.29 7.84
C ILE A 90 18.67 14.88 7.28
N ALA A 91 18.35 13.84 7.99
CA ALA A 91 18.42 12.39 7.70
C ALA A 91 18.88 12.00 6.27
N MET A 92 20.09 12.44 5.88
CA MET A 92 20.67 12.16 4.56
C MET A 92 21.46 10.84 4.59
N TYR A 93 20.73 9.73 4.62
CA TYR A 93 21.24 8.36 4.58
C TYR A 93 20.54 7.59 3.46
N ASP A 94 21.31 6.99 2.55
CA ASP A 94 20.78 6.24 1.39
C ASP A 94 19.83 5.14 1.84
N GLU A 95 20.20 4.36 2.86
CA GLU A 95 19.37 3.27 3.40
C GLU A 95 17.98 3.71 3.85
N VAL A 96 17.85 4.91 4.45
CA VAL A 96 16.57 5.44 4.93
C VAL A 96 15.70 5.87 3.76
N ARG A 97 16.29 6.48 2.74
CA ARG A 97 15.59 6.91 1.52
C ARG A 97 15.11 5.72 0.70
N GLU A 98 15.98 4.72 0.53
CA GLU A 98 15.63 3.46 -0.15
C GLU A 98 14.51 2.73 0.60
N TRP A 99 14.62 2.66 1.93
CA TRP A 99 13.57 2.08 2.75
C TRP A 99 12.24 2.84 2.60
N ASN A 100 12.25 4.17 2.64
CA ASN A 100 11.05 4.98 2.42
C ASN A 100 10.45 4.73 1.04
N ARG A 101 11.27 4.70 -0.01
CA ARG A 101 10.84 4.47 -1.39
C ARG A 101 10.22 3.08 -1.58
N LYS A 102 10.79 2.07 -0.91
CA LYS A 102 10.25 0.70 -0.92
C LYS A 102 8.93 0.57 -0.14
N ASN A 103 8.80 1.25 1.00
CA ASN A 103 7.72 0.98 1.96
C ASN A 103 6.57 1.99 1.93
N ASN A 104 6.73 3.18 1.35
CA ASN A 104 5.65 4.17 1.23
C ASN A 104 5.17 4.25 -0.22
N LYS A 105 3.92 3.89 -0.47
CA LYS A 105 3.31 3.87 -1.82
C LYS A 105 3.27 5.26 -2.48
N GLY A 106 3.13 6.32 -1.69
CA GLY A 106 3.23 7.71 -2.15
C GLY A 106 4.42 8.39 -1.49
N TYR A 107 5.64 8.21 -2.02
CA TYR A 107 6.87 8.80 -1.51
C TYR A 107 7.39 9.85 -2.47
N VAL A 108 7.64 11.05 -1.93
CA VAL A 108 8.26 12.18 -2.66
C VAL A 108 9.48 12.65 -1.88
N GLU A 109 10.65 12.46 -2.43
CA GLU A 109 11.90 12.94 -1.89
C GLU A 109 12.18 14.36 -2.38
N VAL A 110 12.10 15.34 -1.47
CA VAL A 110 12.39 16.75 -1.75
C VAL A 110 13.74 17.11 -1.17
N PHE A 111 14.71 17.38 -2.03
CA PHE A 111 16.04 17.81 -1.63
C PHE A 111 16.20 19.32 -1.73
N LEU A 112 16.43 19.98 -0.59
CA LEU A 112 16.78 21.40 -0.54
C LEU A 112 18.29 21.55 -0.70
N LYS A 113 18.72 21.83 -1.93
CA LYS A 113 20.11 22.05 -2.28
C LYS A 113 20.46 23.51 -2.07
N VAL A 114 21.33 23.78 -1.12
CA VAL A 114 21.80 25.14 -0.81
C VAL A 114 23.33 25.13 -0.71
N PRO A 115 24.04 26.04 -1.37
CA PRO A 115 25.48 26.17 -1.24
C PRO A 115 25.90 26.41 0.22
N LEU A 116 27.03 25.83 0.61
CA LEU A 116 27.53 25.93 2.01
C LEU A 116 27.78 27.37 2.44
N GLU A 117 28.27 28.19 1.53
CA GLU A 117 28.52 29.62 1.74
C GLU A 117 27.25 30.35 2.16
N VAL A 118 26.12 30.08 1.45
CA VAL A 118 24.82 30.66 1.74
C VAL A 118 24.26 30.16 3.09
N LEU A 119 24.53 28.89 3.44
CA LEU A 119 24.12 28.33 4.74
C LEU A 119 24.92 28.98 5.90
N GLN A 120 26.22 29.23 5.68
CA GLN A 120 27.08 29.91 6.65
C GLN A 120 26.67 31.36 6.84
N GLU A 121 26.31 32.07 5.77
CA GLU A 121 25.78 33.44 5.85
C GLU A 121 24.43 33.50 6.60
N ARG A 122 23.53 32.53 6.35
CA ARG A 122 22.25 32.47 7.05
C ARG A 122 22.36 32.15 8.52
N ASP A 123 23.20 31.23 8.87
CA ASP A 123 23.52 30.68 10.21
C ASP A 123 22.44 30.85 11.29
N GLN A 124 21.19 30.61 10.92
CA GLN A 124 20.00 30.89 11.74
C GLN A 124 20.00 30.27 13.14
N LYS A 125 20.78 29.20 13.33
CA LYS A 125 20.92 28.49 14.61
C LYS A 125 22.29 28.75 15.28
N GLY A 126 23.13 29.58 14.70
CA GLY A 126 24.48 29.84 15.17
C GLY A 126 25.43 28.62 15.11
N MET A 127 25.03 27.57 14.41
CA MET A 127 25.77 26.29 14.37
C MET A 127 27.06 26.40 13.58
N TYR A 128 27.03 27.10 12.45
CA TYR A 128 28.22 27.30 11.60
C TYR A 128 29.24 28.20 12.26
N SER A 129 28.78 29.26 12.92
CA SER A 129 29.63 30.15 13.70
C SER A 129 30.33 29.43 14.85
N LYS A 130 29.63 28.58 15.58
CA LYS A 130 30.16 27.77 16.68
C LYS A 130 31.23 26.77 16.23
N VAL A 131 31.00 26.06 15.13
CA VAL A 131 32.02 25.16 14.54
C VAL A 131 33.24 25.95 14.11
N LYS A 132 33.05 27.13 13.52
CA LYS A 132 34.17 28.04 13.11
C LYS A 132 34.97 28.57 14.29
N GLN A 133 34.34 28.69 15.47
CA GLN A 133 34.99 29.09 16.74
C GLN A 133 35.66 27.90 17.45
N GLY A 134 35.64 26.70 16.87
CA GLY A 134 36.29 25.50 17.41
C GLY A 134 35.47 24.73 18.43
N GLU A 135 34.15 25.01 18.56
CA GLU A 135 33.28 24.17 19.39
C GLU A 135 33.18 22.76 18.79
N GLN A 136 33.24 21.74 19.64
CA GLN A 136 33.12 20.33 19.25
C GLN A 136 31.67 19.98 18.95
N ILE A 137 31.10 20.53 17.86
CA ILE A 137 29.75 20.25 17.37
C ILE A 137 29.89 19.53 16.06
N GLU A 138 29.26 18.32 15.97
CA GLU A 138 29.14 17.59 14.72
C GLU A 138 28.05 18.22 13.86
N LEU A 139 28.44 18.84 12.75
CA LEU A 139 27.53 19.49 11.79
C LEU A 139 27.60 18.79 10.45
N ALA A 140 26.45 18.25 10.02
CA ALA A 140 26.29 17.53 8.76
C ALA A 140 26.73 18.42 7.57
N GLY A 141 27.60 17.88 6.71
CA GLY A 141 28.14 18.58 5.55
C GLY A 141 29.27 19.58 5.82
N VAL A 142 29.76 19.67 7.08
CA VAL A 142 30.91 20.51 7.46
C VAL A 142 32.03 19.65 8.02
N ASN A 143 31.81 19.01 9.14
CA ASN A 143 32.75 18.12 9.82
C ASN A 143 32.17 16.72 10.06
N MET A 144 31.05 16.41 9.41
CA MET A 144 30.41 15.09 9.36
C MET A 144 29.97 14.79 7.94
N ASP A 145 30.33 13.62 7.45
CA ASP A 145 29.94 13.15 6.13
C ASP A 145 28.43 12.96 6.01
N VAL A 146 27.90 13.23 4.81
CA VAL A 146 26.50 13.07 4.46
C VAL A 146 26.35 12.36 3.12
N GLU A 147 25.36 11.54 3.02
CA GLU A 147 24.99 10.88 1.77
C GLU A 147 23.93 11.72 1.06
N PHE A 148 24.38 12.63 0.17
CA PHE A 148 23.46 13.47 -0.59
C PHE A 148 22.54 12.62 -1.48
N PRO A 149 21.25 13.01 -1.64
CA PRO A 149 20.33 12.33 -2.54
C PRO A 149 20.88 12.23 -3.96
N LYS A 150 20.96 11.00 -4.49
CA LYS A 150 21.47 10.75 -5.86
C LYS A 150 20.39 10.96 -6.93
N SER A 151 19.14 10.65 -6.60
CA SER A 151 17.99 10.74 -7.52
C SER A 151 16.74 11.16 -6.76
N PRO A 152 16.72 12.36 -6.16
CA PRO A 152 15.53 12.87 -5.50
C PRO A 152 14.45 13.20 -6.54
N ASP A 153 13.20 13.11 -6.13
CA ASP A 153 12.06 13.40 -7.01
C ASP A 153 11.97 14.90 -7.32
N ILE A 154 12.35 15.75 -6.36
CA ILE A 154 12.38 17.21 -6.51
C ILE A 154 13.69 17.77 -5.94
N ILE A 155 14.38 18.59 -6.73
CA ILE A 155 15.51 19.42 -6.27
C ILE A 155 15.05 20.87 -6.22
N LEU A 156 15.16 21.49 -5.06
CA LEU A 156 14.90 22.91 -4.86
C LEU A 156 16.23 23.62 -4.51
N GLU A 157 16.71 24.44 -5.42
CA GLU A 157 17.85 25.32 -5.17
C GLU A 157 17.39 26.53 -4.35
N ASN A 158 17.33 26.34 -3.02
CA ASN A 158 16.84 27.37 -2.09
C ASN A 158 17.97 28.30 -1.64
N ASP A 159 18.65 28.92 -2.58
CA ASP A 159 19.76 29.88 -2.37
C ASP A 159 19.29 31.33 -2.28
N GLY A 160 18.01 31.60 -2.35
CA GLY A 160 17.40 32.92 -2.32
C GLY A 160 16.83 33.38 -3.66
N ARG A 161 17.11 32.67 -4.75
CA ARG A 161 16.54 32.95 -6.08
C ARG A 161 15.06 32.59 -6.19
N LEU A 162 14.62 31.58 -5.44
CA LEU A 162 13.21 31.18 -5.39
C LEU A 162 12.56 31.68 -4.09
N THR A 163 11.34 32.17 -4.21
CA THR A 163 10.49 32.45 -3.06
C THR A 163 9.99 31.14 -2.43
N ILE A 164 9.56 31.21 -1.17
CA ILE A 164 8.95 30.04 -0.48
C ILE A 164 7.71 29.54 -1.22
N ASN A 165 6.91 30.45 -1.79
CA ASN A 165 5.71 30.11 -2.54
C ASN A 165 6.06 29.33 -3.82
N GLU A 166 7.05 29.77 -4.57
CA GLU A 166 7.52 29.07 -5.78
C GLU A 166 8.08 27.68 -5.46
N CYS A 167 8.80 27.55 -4.32
CA CYS A 167 9.25 26.24 -3.86
C CYS A 167 8.09 25.30 -3.56
N VAL A 168 7.09 25.78 -2.85
CA VAL A 168 5.90 24.98 -2.50
C VAL A 168 5.05 24.68 -3.73
N GLU A 169 4.89 25.60 -4.65
CA GLU A 169 4.18 25.40 -5.91
C GLU A 169 4.84 24.29 -6.75
N ARG A 170 6.16 24.25 -6.82
CA ARG A 170 6.89 23.16 -7.48
C ARG A 170 6.63 21.79 -6.83
N ILE A 171 6.51 21.73 -5.49
CA ILE A 171 6.18 20.50 -4.78
C ILE A 171 4.72 20.08 -5.08
N LEU A 172 3.78 21.02 -5.05
CA LEU A 172 2.36 20.76 -5.30
C LEU A 172 2.07 20.35 -6.76
N ASN A 173 2.83 20.93 -7.71
CA ASN A 173 2.71 20.63 -9.14
C ASN A 173 3.50 19.38 -9.55
N TYR A 174 4.28 18.79 -8.63
CA TYR A 174 4.91 17.51 -8.88
C TYR A 174 3.82 16.44 -8.93
N ASN A 175 3.61 15.93 -10.14
CA ASN A 175 2.76 14.76 -10.30
C ASN A 175 3.44 13.60 -9.58
N ILE A 176 2.98 13.33 -8.38
CA ILE A 176 3.29 12.07 -7.75
C ILE A 176 2.69 11.04 -8.69
N ASP A 177 3.55 10.32 -9.41
CA ASP A 177 3.11 9.12 -10.09
C ASP A 177 2.64 8.14 -9.01
N TYR A 178 1.38 8.35 -8.57
CA TYR A 178 0.64 7.42 -7.73
C TYR A 178 0.27 6.16 -8.53
N GLU A 179 0.70 6.08 -9.77
CA GLU A 179 0.61 4.84 -10.53
C GLU A 179 1.64 3.81 -10.02
N SER A 180 1.58 3.52 -8.70
CA SER A 180 1.99 2.21 -8.24
C SER A 180 1.19 1.18 -9.07
N ASP A 181 1.74 0.02 -9.29
CA ASP A 181 1.00 -1.07 -9.98
C ASP A 181 -0.40 -1.24 -9.37
N TYR A 182 -0.55 -1.06 -8.06
CA TYR A 182 -1.82 -1.07 -7.33
C TYR A 182 -2.78 0.07 -7.76
N ASP A 183 -2.31 1.30 -7.94
CA ASP A 183 -3.18 2.43 -8.31
C ASP A 183 -3.64 2.32 -9.75
N ARG A 184 -2.77 1.88 -10.63
CA ARG A 184 -3.08 1.57 -12.03
C ARG A 184 -4.11 0.47 -12.11
N ASP A 185 -3.95 -0.58 -11.33
CA ASP A 185 -4.87 -1.70 -11.29
C ASP A 185 -6.21 -1.28 -10.64
N THR A 186 -6.21 -0.50 -9.55
CA THR A 186 -7.43 0.03 -8.94
C THR A 186 -8.18 0.96 -9.90
N ASN A 187 -7.47 1.85 -10.63
CA ASN A 187 -8.07 2.72 -11.63
C ASN A 187 -8.65 1.92 -12.82
N TYR A 188 -7.95 0.85 -13.23
CA TYR A 188 -8.47 -0.07 -14.23
C TYR A 188 -9.79 -0.72 -13.76
N TRP A 189 -9.83 -1.25 -12.53
CA TRP A 189 -11.02 -1.89 -11.98
C TRP A 189 -12.15 -0.89 -11.75
N ASN A 190 -11.87 0.33 -11.29
CA ASN A 190 -12.88 1.38 -11.20
C ASN A 190 -13.51 1.70 -12.56
N LYS A 191 -12.71 1.77 -13.63
CA LYS A 191 -13.21 1.96 -14.99
C LYS A 191 -13.98 0.74 -15.50
N TYR A 192 -13.50 -0.46 -15.19
CA TYR A 192 -14.17 -1.71 -15.58
C TYR A 192 -15.55 -1.81 -14.95
N TYR A 193 -15.67 -1.65 -13.63
CA TYR A 193 -16.95 -1.74 -12.93
C TYR A 193 -17.86 -0.53 -13.19
N GLY A 194 -17.33 0.66 -13.49
CA GLY A 194 -18.14 1.82 -13.88
C GLY A 194 -18.82 1.69 -15.26
N ASN A 195 -18.45 0.69 -16.06
CA ASN A 195 -19.12 0.33 -17.31
C ASN A 195 -20.09 -0.82 -17.03
N LYS A 196 -21.29 -0.54 -16.51
CA LYS A 196 -22.35 -1.47 -16.11
C LYS A 196 -22.24 -2.89 -16.68
N HIS A 197 -21.81 -3.84 -15.86
CA HIS A 197 -21.88 -5.25 -16.17
C HIS A 197 -23.06 -5.85 -15.41
N ASP A 198 -24.15 -6.20 -16.11
CA ASP A 198 -25.27 -6.88 -15.50
C ASP A 198 -24.82 -8.28 -15.01
N ILE A 199 -25.17 -8.58 -13.76
CA ILE A 199 -24.79 -9.81 -13.10
C ILE A 199 -26.07 -10.64 -12.96
N GLU A 200 -26.15 -11.71 -13.69
CA GLU A 200 -27.32 -12.61 -13.57
C GLU A 200 -27.03 -13.85 -12.73
N HIS A 201 -25.80 -14.35 -12.70
CA HIS A 201 -25.50 -15.64 -12.06
C HIS A 201 -24.14 -15.66 -11.33
N PRO A 202 -24.01 -16.41 -10.22
CA PRO A 202 -22.73 -16.64 -9.56
C PRO A 202 -21.79 -17.45 -10.45
N TYR A 203 -20.49 -17.32 -10.18
CA TYR A 203 -19.50 -18.13 -10.89
C TYR A 203 -19.56 -19.61 -10.50
N LEU A 204 -19.03 -20.47 -11.36
CA LEU A 204 -19.02 -21.92 -11.13
C LEU A 204 -18.38 -22.29 -9.80
N PHE A 205 -17.24 -21.67 -9.48
CA PHE A 205 -16.53 -21.96 -8.24
C PHE A 205 -17.38 -21.69 -6.99
N ALA A 206 -18.14 -20.59 -6.97
CA ALA A 206 -19.07 -20.32 -5.86
C ALA A 206 -20.14 -21.40 -5.70
N LYS A 207 -20.62 -21.94 -6.82
CA LYS A 207 -21.60 -23.07 -6.82
C LYS A 207 -20.96 -24.36 -6.33
N ASP A 208 -19.73 -24.63 -6.77
CA ASP A 208 -19.04 -25.89 -6.44
C ASP A 208 -18.66 -25.94 -4.95
N VAL A 209 -18.23 -24.82 -4.36
CA VAL A 209 -17.88 -24.78 -2.93
C VAL A 209 -19.09 -24.73 -2.00
N TRP A 210 -20.27 -24.41 -2.51
CA TRP A 210 -21.50 -24.30 -1.70
C TRP A 210 -21.80 -25.54 -0.86
N GLU A 211 -21.61 -26.71 -1.40
CA GLU A 211 -21.88 -27.98 -0.71
C GLU A 211 -21.02 -28.20 0.54
N LEU A 212 -19.90 -27.47 0.64
CA LEU A 212 -18.99 -27.52 1.77
C LEU A 212 -19.36 -26.49 2.86
N LEU A 213 -20.27 -25.56 2.56
CA LEU A 213 -20.61 -24.46 3.45
C LEU A 213 -21.81 -24.79 4.34
N LYS A 214 -21.84 -24.24 5.55
CA LYS A 214 -22.97 -24.36 6.48
C LYS A 214 -23.72 -23.04 6.58
N LYS A 215 -25.02 -23.07 6.56
CA LYS A 215 -25.88 -21.90 6.77
C LYS A 215 -25.51 -21.19 8.07
N ASN A 216 -25.70 -19.88 8.08
CA ASN A 216 -25.36 -18.96 9.19
C ASN A 216 -23.86 -18.88 9.52
N GLY A 217 -22.99 -19.46 8.69
CA GLY A 217 -21.53 -19.25 8.80
C GLY A 217 -21.11 -17.86 8.35
N ASN A 218 -20.00 -17.36 8.88
CA ASN A 218 -19.39 -16.10 8.44
C ASN A 218 -18.40 -16.37 7.32
N LEU A 219 -18.55 -15.70 6.19
CA LEU A 219 -17.68 -15.81 5.02
C LEU A 219 -17.02 -14.47 4.75
N LEU A 220 -15.71 -14.47 4.54
CA LEU A 220 -14.92 -13.33 4.08
C LEU A 220 -14.56 -13.54 2.60
N GLU A 221 -14.98 -12.63 1.73
CA GLU A 221 -14.61 -12.65 0.32
C GLU A 221 -13.54 -11.61 0.02
N LEU A 222 -12.42 -12.06 -0.57
CA LEU A 222 -11.27 -11.25 -0.94
C LEU A 222 -11.34 -10.87 -2.42
N GLY A 223 -11.47 -9.57 -2.74
CA GLY A 223 -11.62 -9.08 -4.11
C GLY A 223 -12.99 -9.41 -4.68
N CYS A 224 -14.05 -8.95 -4.03
CA CYS A 224 -15.44 -9.31 -4.38
C CYS A 224 -15.96 -8.68 -5.70
N GLY A 225 -15.25 -7.66 -6.22
CA GLY A 225 -15.71 -6.92 -7.39
C GLY A 225 -17.13 -6.38 -7.21
N ASN A 226 -17.97 -6.67 -8.16
CA ASN A 226 -19.38 -6.26 -8.15
C ASN A 226 -20.30 -7.10 -7.23
N GLY A 227 -19.73 -7.91 -6.34
CA GLY A 227 -20.46 -8.66 -5.31
C GLY A 227 -21.26 -9.86 -5.80
N ARG A 228 -21.00 -10.36 -7.00
CA ARG A 228 -21.76 -11.47 -7.62
C ARG A 228 -21.82 -12.72 -6.75
N ASP A 229 -20.66 -13.21 -6.30
CA ASP A 229 -20.56 -14.41 -5.48
C ASP A 229 -20.97 -14.09 -4.03
N SER A 230 -20.67 -12.87 -3.51
CA SER A 230 -21.13 -12.41 -2.20
C SER A 230 -22.64 -12.53 -2.03
N ILE A 231 -23.40 -12.10 -3.05
CA ILE A 231 -24.86 -12.15 -3.04
C ILE A 231 -25.34 -13.58 -3.01
N TYR A 232 -24.78 -14.41 -3.88
CA TYR A 232 -25.12 -15.82 -3.94
C TYR A 232 -24.94 -16.50 -2.58
N PHE A 233 -23.82 -16.27 -1.90
CA PHE A 233 -23.55 -16.81 -0.58
C PHE A 233 -24.51 -16.25 0.48
N SER A 234 -24.85 -14.98 0.41
CA SER A 234 -25.79 -14.35 1.32
C SER A 234 -27.24 -14.88 1.12
N ASP A 235 -27.67 -15.06 -0.12
CA ASP A 235 -29.00 -15.62 -0.45
C ASP A 235 -29.12 -17.07 0.03
N LEU A 236 -28.03 -17.79 0.14
CA LEU A 236 -27.95 -19.12 0.70
C LEU A 236 -27.87 -19.14 2.24
N GLY A 237 -27.83 -17.98 2.88
CA GLY A 237 -27.95 -17.81 4.32
C GLY A 237 -26.62 -17.67 5.06
N LEU A 238 -25.54 -17.25 4.39
CA LEU A 238 -24.27 -16.88 5.04
C LEU A 238 -24.26 -15.40 5.42
N ASN A 239 -23.46 -15.05 6.45
CA ASN A 239 -23.10 -13.68 6.74
C ASN A 239 -21.82 -13.35 5.98
N VAL A 240 -21.88 -12.45 5.01
CA VAL A 240 -20.76 -12.18 4.11
C VAL A 240 -20.12 -10.84 4.42
N THR A 241 -18.80 -10.84 4.58
CA THR A 241 -17.98 -9.61 4.50
C THR A 241 -17.24 -9.64 3.18
N ALA A 242 -17.53 -8.67 2.32
CA ALA A 242 -17.01 -8.61 0.95
C ALA A 242 -16.08 -7.42 0.77
N ILE A 243 -14.79 -7.66 0.48
CA ILE A 243 -13.77 -6.62 0.38
C ILE A 243 -13.35 -6.45 -1.08
N ASP A 244 -13.29 -5.20 -1.54
CA ASP A 244 -12.66 -4.85 -2.81
C ASP A 244 -12.01 -3.46 -2.75
N ALA A 245 -10.94 -3.27 -3.51
CA ALA A 245 -10.21 -2.00 -3.59
C ALA A 245 -10.94 -0.96 -4.47
N SER A 246 -11.84 -1.40 -5.35
CA SER A 246 -12.62 -0.54 -6.23
C SER A 246 -13.76 0.13 -5.48
N ASP A 247 -13.68 1.46 -5.31
CA ASP A 247 -14.76 2.24 -4.71
C ASP A 247 -16.04 2.18 -5.55
N LYS A 248 -15.92 2.10 -6.88
CA LYS A 248 -17.04 1.97 -7.80
C LYS A 248 -17.76 0.65 -7.66
N ALA A 249 -17.02 -0.46 -7.59
CA ALA A 249 -17.60 -1.78 -7.37
C ALA A 249 -18.38 -1.85 -6.05
N ILE A 250 -17.80 -1.35 -4.97
CA ILE A 250 -18.42 -1.33 -3.64
C ILE A 250 -19.62 -0.38 -3.56
N GLU A 251 -19.55 0.81 -4.17
CA GLU A 251 -20.66 1.75 -4.22
C GLU A 251 -21.88 1.15 -4.93
N GLU A 252 -21.68 0.57 -6.12
CA GLU A 252 -22.74 -0.05 -6.90
C GLU A 252 -23.34 -1.26 -6.20
N SER A 253 -22.51 -2.15 -5.65
CA SER A 253 -22.96 -3.33 -4.92
C SER A 253 -23.74 -2.95 -3.65
N GLY A 254 -23.26 -1.99 -2.88
CA GLY A 254 -23.93 -1.51 -1.67
C GLY A 254 -25.26 -0.79 -1.95
N MET A 255 -25.43 -0.16 -3.12
CA MET A 255 -26.72 0.44 -3.53
C MET A 255 -27.72 -0.63 -3.97
N LYS A 256 -27.26 -1.65 -4.71
CA LYS A 256 -28.09 -2.70 -5.31
C LYS A 256 -28.60 -3.69 -4.26
N TYR A 257 -27.84 -3.97 -3.21
CA TYR A 257 -28.07 -5.09 -2.29
C TYR A 257 -28.25 -4.69 -0.82
N LYS A 258 -29.12 -3.73 -0.56
CA LYS A 258 -29.32 -3.09 0.76
C LYS A 258 -29.91 -3.99 1.87
N ASN A 259 -30.45 -5.15 1.57
CA ASN A 259 -31.23 -5.96 2.52
C ASN A 259 -30.62 -7.33 2.82
N ASN A 260 -29.43 -7.60 2.38
CA ASN A 260 -28.81 -8.90 2.51
C ASN A 260 -27.83 -8.93 3.70
N ASN A 261 -27.51 -10.09 4.20
CA ASN A 261 -26.50 -10.30 5.24
C ASN A 261 -25.08 -10.08 4.68
N ILE A 262 -24.88 -8.95 3.97
CA ILE A 262 -23.59 -8.59 3.35
C ILE A 262 -23.10 -7.26 3.90
N CYS A 263 -21.83 -7.22 4.30
CA CYS A 263 -21.09 -6.02 4.60
C CYS A 263 -20.05 -5.79 3.49
N PHE A 264 -20.29 -4.80 2.62
CA PHE A 264 -19.32 -4.39 1.61
C PHE A 264 -18.30 -3.41 2.20
N VAL A 265 -17.01 -3.71 2.01
CA VAL A 265 -15.88 -2.95 2.54
C VAL A 265 -14.96 -2.51 1.40
N CYS A 266 -14.82 -1.19 1.22
CA CYS A 266 -13.86 -0.63 0.27
C CYS A 266 -12.50 -0.52 0.95
N ASP A 267 -11.64 -1.51 0.76
CA ASP A 267 -10.25 -1.52 1.26
C ASP A 267 -9.39 -2.51 0.46
N ASP A 268 -8.08 -2.41 0.65
CA ASP A 268 -7.11 -3.40 0.18
C ASP A 268 -7.23 -4.67 1.04
N PHE A 269 -7.65 -5.78 0.43
CA PHE A 269 -7.85 -7.04 1.17
C PHE A 269 -6.57 -7.58 1.82
N VAL A 270 -5.38 -7.23 1.31
CA VAL A 270 -4.10 -7.62 1.93
C VAL A 270 -4.02 -7.08 3.36
N ARG A 271 -4.39 -5.81 3.55
CA ARG A 271 -4.39 -5.17 4.88
C ARG A 271 -5.62 -5.49 5.70
N ALA A 272 -6.78 -5.51 5.05
CA ALA A 272 -8.06 -5.68 5.74
C ALA A 272 -8.16 -7.03 6.44
N THR A 273 -7.59 -8.09 5.86
CA THR A 273 -7.59 -9.42 6.48
C THR A 273 -6.86 -9.46 7.82
N ALA A 274 -5.85 -8.62 8.05
CA ALA A 274 -5.11 -8.58 9.32
C ALA A 274 -5.97 -8.16 10.53
N ILE A 275 -7.14 -7.56 10.31
CA ILE A 275 -8.00 -6.99 11.36
C ILE A 275 -8.96 -8.03 11.96
N PHE A 276 -9.28 -9.12 11.25
CA PHE A 276 -10.39 -10.02 11.56
C PHE A 276 -9.95 -11.37 12.17
N VAL A 277 -9.19 -11.38 13.23
CA VAL A 277 -8.63 -12.63 13.81
C VAL A 277 -9.73 -13.56 14.33
N GLY A 278 -9.72 -14.82 13.86
CA GLY A 278 -10.56 -15.91 14.39
C GLY A 278 -12.07 -15.74 14.25
N GLN A 279 -12.55 -14.97 13.28
CA GLN A 279 -13.96 -14.57 13.16
C GLN A 279 -14.74 -15.34 12.09
N TYR A 280 -14.07 -15.97 11.13
CA TYR A 280 -14.72 -16.56 9.95
C TYR A 280 -14.60 -18.08 9.92
N GLU A 281 -15.66 -18.72 9.48
CA GLU A 281 -15.67 -20.13 9.12
C GLU A 281 -15.09 -20.35 7.72
N TYR A 282 -15.22 -19.33 6.85
CA TYR A 282 -14.86 -19.43 5.44
C TYR A 282 -14.15 -18.19 4.95
N VAL A 283 -13.12 -18.38 4.13
CA VAL A 283 -12.52 -17.34 3.31
C VAL A 283 -12.58 -17.78 1.85
N TYR A 284 -13.05 -16.90 0.98
CA TYR A 284 -13.20 -17.15 -0.45
C TYR A 284 -12.39 -16.13 -1.25
N SER A 285 -11.55 -16.61 -2.15
CA SER A 285 -10.69 -15.81 -3.01
C SER A 285 -10.78 -16.32 -4.44
N ARG A 286 -11.46 -15.57 -5.28
CA ARG A 286 -11.56 -15.85 -6.70
C ARG A 286 -10.92 -14.77 -7.52
N PHE A 287 -9.89 -15.13 -8.28
CA PHE A 287 -9.12 -14.19 -9.11
C PHE A 287 -8.60 -12.96 -8.38
N SER A 288 -8.34 -13.05 -7.08
CA SER A 288 -7.77 -11.99 -6.25
C SER A 288 -6.27 -12.20 -5.95
N LEU A 289 -5.82 -13.43 -5.64
CA LEU A 289 -4.40 -13.69 -5.36
C LEU A 289 -3.47 -13.40 -6.54
N HIS A 290 -3.94 -13.50 -7.77
CA HIS A 290 -3.15 -13.14 -8.95
C HIS A 290 -3.06 -11.62 -9.22
N ALA A 291 -3.82 -10.80 -8.51
CA ALA A 291 -3.77 -9.34 -8.59
C ALA A 291 -2.74 -8.71 -7.63
N ILE A 292 -2.08 -9.50 -6.80
CA ILE A 292 -1.10 -9.05 -5.80
C ILE A 292 0.28 -9.66 -6.07
N ASN A 293 1.33 -9.03 -5.53
CA ASN A 293 2.69 -9.55 -5.66
C ASN A 293 2.97 -10.74 -4.70
N GLU A 294 4.15 -11.34 -4.81
CA GLU A 294 4.50 -12.55 -4.05
C GLU A 294 4.63 -12.29 -2.54
N GLU A 295 5.19 -11.14 -2.13
CA GLU A 295 5.29 -10.76 -0.70
C GLU A 295 3.89 -10.54 -0.10
N GLN A 296 2.98 -9.93 -0.85
CA GLN A 296 1.59 -9.72 -0.44
C GLN A 296 0.79 -11.03 -0.38
N GLU A 297 1.07 -11.99 -1.26
CA GLU A 297 0.46 -13.32 -1.21
C GLU A 297 0.84 -14.04 0.08
N ASP A 298 2.12 -13.99 0.48
CA ASP A 298 2.59 -14.60 1.73
C ASP A 298 1.90 -13.94 2.94
N GLU A 299 1.76 -12.60 2.92
CA GLU A 299 1.03 -11.86 3.96
C GLU A 299 -0.47 -12.26 4.01
N VAL A 300 -1.13 -12.37 2.86
CA VAL A 300 -2.55 -12.79 2.80
C VAL A 300 -2.73 -14.20 3.30
N ILE A 301 -1.87 -15.15 2.91
CA ILE A 301 -1.95 -16.55 3.37
C ILE A 301 -1.84 -16.61 4.90
N HIS A 302 -0.87 -15.87 5.48
CA HIS A 302 -0.71 -15.76 6.92
C HIS A 302 -1.95 -15.15 7.61
N ASN A 303 -2.45 -14.04 7.09
CA ASN A 303 -3.61 -13.35 7.63
C ASN A 303 -4.88 -14.20 7.51
N VAL A 304 -5.09 -14.90 6.40
CA VAL A 304 -6.23 -15.82 6.21
C VAL A 304 -6.17 -16.96 7.21
N TYR A 305 -4.98 -17.52 7.48
CA TYR A 305 -4.86 -18.53 8.52
C TYR A 305 -5.33 -17.99 9.88
N ASN A 306 -4.94 -16.77 10.25
CA ASN A 306 -5.34 -16.15 11.52
C ASN A 306 -6.83 -15.79 11.58
N VAL A 307 -7.39 -15.31 10.48
CA VAL A 307 -8.82 -14.94 10.34
C VAL A 307 -9.75 -16.14 10.52
N LEU A 308 -9.34 -17.30 10.05
CA LEU A 308 -10.14 -18.51 10.12
C LEU A 308 -10.24 -19.05 11.55
N LYS A 309 -11.42 -19.49 11.93
CA LYS A 309 -11.66 -20.34 13.09
C LYS A 309 -10.99 -21.69 12.91
N LYS A 310 -10.76 -22.40 14.01
CA LYS A 310 -10.26 -23.78 13.95
C LYS A 310 -11.25 -24.67 13.15
N GLY A 311 -10.73 -25.37 12.13
CA GLY A 311 -11.51 -26.16 11.20
C GLY A 311 -12.18 -25.35 10.09
N GLY A 312 -11.92 -24.04 10.03
CA GLY A 312 -12.38 -23.17 8.94
C GLY A 312 -11.70 -23.48 7.61
N MET A 313 -12.31 -23.04 6.51
CA MET A 313 -11.89 -23.40 5.16
C MET A 313 -11.49 -22.16 4.34
N PHE A 314 -10.44 -22.32 3.55
CA PHE A 314 -9.99 -21.34 2.56
C PHE A 314 -10.18 -21.89 1.15
N PHE A 315 -10.92 -21.17 0.32
CA PHE A 315 -11.23 -21.49 -1.05
C PHE A 315 -10.48 -20.56 -1.99
N VAL A 316 -9.71 -21.11 -2.92
CA VAL A 316 -8.88 -20.33 -3.85
C VAL A 316 -9.16 -20.75 -5.28
N GLU A 317 -9.44 -19.76 -6.15
CA GLU A 317 -9.43 -19.90 -7.60
C GLU A 317 -8.51 -18.83 -8.19
N ALA A 318 -7.49 -19.24 -8.98
CA ALA A 318 -6.48 -18.34 -9.50
C ALA A 318 -5.94 -18.74 -10.87
N ARG A 319 -5.39 -17.76 -11.62
CA ARG A 319 -4.73 -18.01 -12.91
C ARG A 319 -3.41 -18.75 -12.72
N SER A 320 -3.15 -19.69 -13.60
CA SER A 320 -1.95 -20.53 -13.67
C SER A 320 -0.91 -19.97 -14.66
N ILE A 321 0.36 -20.35 -14.51
CA ILE A 321 1.40 -20.14 -15.52
C ILE A 321 1.11 -20.87 -16.84
N ASN A 322 0.16 -21.82 -16.85
CA ASN A 322 -0.30 -22.56 -18.04
C ASN A 322 -1.46 -21.83 -18.78
N ASP A 323 -1.82 -20.64 -18.34
CA ASP A 323 -2.83 -19.79 -18.99
C ASP A 323 -2.34 -19.29 -20.35
N ASP A 324 -3.20 -19.27 -21.36
CA ASP A 324 -2.91 -18.85 -22.75
C ASP A 324 -2.39 -17.41 -22.86
N ILE A 325 -2.65 -16.57 -21.85
CA ILE A 325 -2.14 -15.19 -21.81
C ILE A 325 -0.84 -15.07 -20.99
N PHE A 326 -0.31 -16.14 -20.40
CA PHE A 326 1.00 -16.12 -19.75
C PHE A 326 2.09 -15.67 -20.73
N GLY A 327 2.93 -14.73 -20.31
CA GLY A 327 3.98 -14.18 -21.15
C GLY A 327 3.55 -13.06 -22.11
N LYS A 328 2.25 -12.78 -22.23
CA LYS A 328 1.76 -11.65 -23.04
C LYS A 328 1.92 -10.32 -22.29
N GLY A 329 2.25 -9.26 -23.03
CA GLY A 329 2.46 -7.91 -22.49
C GLY A 329 3.88 -7.68 -21.97
N LYS A 330 4.03 -6.64 -21.13
CA LYS A 330 5.31 -6.23 -20.54
C LYS A 330 5.56 -7.00 -19.25
N LYS A 331 6.64 -7.79 -19.19
CA LYS A 331 7.06 -8.43 -17.93
C LYS A 331 7.50 -7.37 -16.91
N ILE A 332 6.91 -7.39 -15.71
CA ILE A 332 7.20 -6.43 -14.62
C ILE A 332 7.84 -7.10 -13.39
N ALA A 333 7.54 -8.40 -13.16
CA ALA A 333 8.17 -9.20 -12.10
C ALA A 333 8.18 -10.70 -12.48
N ARG A 334 8.59 -11.57 -11.55
CA ARG A 334 8.49 -13.02 -11.73
C ARG A 334 7.03 -13.41 -11.97
N ASN A 335 6.75 -14.12 -13.07
CA ASN A 335 5.42 -14.57 -13.48
C ASN A 335 4.35 -13.45 -13.52
N THR A 336 4.77 -12.17 -13.60
CA THR A 336 3.88 -11.01 -13.58
C THR A 336 4.07 -10.17 -14.84
N TYR A 337 2.95 -9.90 -15.51
CA TYR A 337 2.93 -9.16 -16.77
C TYR A 337 1.87 -8.07 -16.73
N PHE A 338 2.22 -6.89 -17.28
CA PHE A 338 1.27 -5.82 -17.55
C PHE A 338 0.68 -6.04 -18.94
N TYR A 339 -0.58 -6.37 -19.01
CA TYR A 339 -1.31 -6.69 -20.24
C TYR A 339 -2.74 -6.18 -20.17
N GLU A 340 -3.22 -5.55 -21.24
CA GLU A 340 -4.59 -4.98 -21.31
C GLU A 340 -4.97 -4.06 -20.15
N GLY A 341 -4.04 -3.20 -19.73
CA GLY A 341 -4.29 -2.10 -18.80
C GLY A 341 -4.14 -2.42 -17.31
N HIS A 342 -3.83 -3.66 -16.92
CA HIS A 342 -3.55 -4.02 -15.53
C HIS A 342 -2.50 -5.11 -15.38
N SER A 343 -2.00 -5.29 -14.18
CA SER A 343 -1.01 -6.30 -13.83
C SER A 343 -1.68 -7.63 -13.53
N ARG A 344 -1.09 -8.72 -14.04
CA ARG A 344 -1.53 -10.09 -13.74
C ARG A 344 -0.33 -10.93 -13.36
N ARG A 345 -0.38 -11.55 -12.21
CA ARG A 345 0.57 -12.57 -11.78
C ARG A 345 -0.04 -13.94 -12.01
N PHE A 346 0.75 -14.85 -12.54
CA PHE A 346 0.33 -16.22 -12.81
C PHE A 346 0.98 -17.14 -11.78
N LEU A 347 0.18 -17.96 -11.12
CA LEU A 347 0.61 -18.78 -10.00
C LEU A 347 1.12 -20.15 -10.48
N VAL A 348 2.01 -20.72 -9.68
CA VAL A 348 2.47 -22.11 -9.82
C VAL A 348 1.76 -22.91 -8.73
N LYS A 349 0.98 -23.91 -9.12
CA LYS A 349 0.12 -24.68 -8.18
C LYS A 349 0.93 -25.28 -7.03
N GLU A 350 2.06 -25.92 -7.36
CA GLU A 350 2.93 -26.59 -6.39
C GLU A 350 3.58 -25.61 -5.40
N GLU A 351 3.91 -24.38 -5.85
CA GLU A 351 4.46 -23.34 -4.98
C GLU A 351 3.39 -22.81 -4.02
N LEU A 352 2.18 -22.57 -4.51
CA LEU A 352 1.05 -22.14 -3.69
C LEU A 352 0.68 -23.20 -2.65
N GLU A 353 0.63 -24.47 -3.04
CA GLU A 353 0.43 -25.58 -2.10
C GLU A 353 1.49 -25.63 -1.01
N LYS A 354 2.76 -25.45 -1.38
CA LYS A 354 3.87 -25.44 -0.43
C LYS A 354 3.73 -24.30 0.58
N LYS A 355 3.38 -23.10 0.14
CA LYS A 355 3.15 -21.94 1.00
C LYS A 355 2.00 -22.18 1.99
N LEU A 356 0.87 -22.67 1.49
CA LEU A 356 -0.30 -23.00 2.32
C LEU A 356 0.03 -24.07 3.37
N LYS A 357 0.71 -25.14 2.98
CA LYS A 357 1.17 -26.20 3.91
C LYS A 357 2.16 -25.67 4.96
N SER A 358 3.07 -24.76 4.57
CA SER A 358 4.04 -24.17 5.50
C SER A 358 3.39 -23.27 6.54
N GLU A 359 2.26 -22.64 6.22
CA GLU A 359 1.46 -21.86 7.17
C GLU A 359 0.62 -22.72 8.12
N GLY A 360 0.41 -24.00 7.79
CA GLY A 360 -0.33 -24.95 8.60
C GLY A 360 -1.67 -25.41 8.03
N PHE A 361 -1.99 -25.04 6.80
CA PHE A 361 -3.18 -25.53 6.12
C PHE A 361 -3.06 -27.00 5.72
N ILE A 362 -4.17 -27.73 5.83
CA ILE A 362 -4.36 -29.03 5.23
C ILE A 362 -5.06 -28.82 3.90
N ILE A 363 -4.46 -29.29 2.79
CA ILE A 363 -5.07 -29.20 1.46
C ILE A 363 -6.00 -30.40 1.28
N GLU A 364 -7.31 -30.14 1.16
CA GLU A 364 -8.33 -31.14 0.95
C GLU A 364 -8.62 -31.40 -0.54
N TYR A 365 -8.40 -30.35 -1.36
CA TYR A 365 -8.56 -30.43 -2.80
C TYR A 365 -7.55 -29.50 -3.48
N SER A 366 -6.95 -29.96 -4.58
CA SER A 366 -6.03 -29.16 -5.38
C SER A 366 -6.01 -29.70 -6.81
N GLU A 367 -6.53 -28.92 -7.74
CA GLU A 367 -6.48 -29.23 -9.16
C GLU A 367 -6.15 -28.00 -10.00
N GLU A 368 -5.63 -28.27 -11.18
CA GLU A 368 -5.43 -27.29 -12.24
C GLU A 368 -5.94 -27.88 -13.53
N GLN A 369 -7.00 -27.28 -14.08
CA GLN A 369 -7.61 -27.76 -15.32
C GLN A 369 -8.41 -26.68 -16.05
N VAL A 370 -8.72 -26.94 -17.30
CA VAL A 370 -9.69 -26.19 -18.10
C VAL A 370 -11.11 -26.40 -17.59
N ASP A 371 -12.07 -25.64 -18.09
CA ASP A 371 -13.50 -25.70 -17.73
C ASP A 371 -13.86 -25.20 -16.32
N PHE A 372 -12.88 -24.81 -15.52
CA PHE A 372 -13.16 -24.21 -14.21
C PHE A 372 -13.75 -22.80 -14.32
N ALA A 373 -13.24 -21.98 -15.25
CA ALA A 373 -13.70 -20.61 -15.42
C ALA A 373 -13.71 -20.20 -16.91
N PRO A 374 -14.51 -20.84 -17.76
CA PRO A 374 -14.63 -20.46 -19.17
C PRO A 374 -15.20 -19.05 -19.28
N PHE A 375 -14.65 -18.24 -20.21
CA PHE A 375 -15.11 -16.88 -20.48
C PHE A 375 -15.05 -16.56 -21.97
N GLY A 376 -16.20 -16.39 -22.61
CA GLY A 376 -16.28 -16.26 -24.06
C GLY A 376 -15.66 -17.46 -24.77
N ASP A 377 -14.74 -17.21 -25.70
CA ASP A 377 -13.98 -18.25 -26.41
C ASP A 377 -12.72 -18.72 -25.64
N SER A 378 -12.44 -18.15 -24.47
CA SER A 378 -11.26 -18.47 -23.65
C SER A 378 -11.62 -19.50 -22.57
N ASN A 379 -10.78 -20.52 -22.45
CA ASN A 379 -10.94 -21.60 -21.47
C ASN A 379 -9.58 -22.05 -20.92
N PRO A 380 -8.87 -21.13 -20.20
CA PRO A 380 -7.53 -21.42 -19.72
C PRO A 380 -7.54 -22.40 -18.54
N PRO A 381 -6.41 -23.10 -18.31
CA PRO A 381 -6.21 -23.84 -17.07
C PRO A 381 -6.23 -22.90 -15.86
N ILE A 382 -7.03 -23.23 -14.88
CA ILE A 382 -7.22 -22.49 -13.63
C ILE A 382 -6.89 -23.39 -12.44
N ILE A 383 -6.20 -22.83 -11.45
CA ILE A 383 -5.91 -23.51 -10.19
C ILE A 383 -7.09 -23.33 -9.25
N ARG A 384 -7.56 -24.44 -8.67
CA ARG A 384 -8.51 -24.45 -7.56
C ARG A 384 -7.95 -25.23 -6.38
N LEU A 385 -8.06 -24.62 -5.18
CA LEU A 385 -7.68 -25.25 -3.93
C LEU A 385 -8.80 -25.10 -2.89
N VAL A 386 -8.95 -26.13 -2.08
CA VAL A 386 -9.74 -26.11 -0.85
C VAL A 386 -8.82 -26.52 0.29
N CYS A 387 -8.67 -25.63 1.25
CA CYS A 387 -7.73 -25.79 2.37
C CYS A 387 -8.48 -25.67 3.69
N ARG A 388 -8.04 -26.43 4.71
CA ARG A 388 -8.59 -26.40 6.07
C ARG A 388 -7.53 -25.98 7.07
N LYS A 389 -7.93 -25.07 7.99
CA LYS A 389 -7.12 -24.71 9.16
C LYS A 389 -7.17 -25.75 10.26
#